data_c191cfe565c90672a202538e3428144f
#
_entry.id   c191cfe565c90672a202538e3428144f
#
_cell.length_a   1.000
_cell.length_b   1.000
_cell.length_c   1.000
_cell.angle_alpha   90.00
_cell.angle_beta   90.00
_cell.angle_gamma   90.00
#
_symmetry.space_group_name_H-M   'P 1'
#
loop_
_entity.id
_entity.type
_entity.pdbx_description
1 polymer ?
#
loop_
_entity_poly.entity_id
_entity_poly.type
_entity_poly.pdbx_seq_one_letter_code
_entity_poly.pdbx_strand_id
1 'polypeptide(L)'
;MQEKKPLNVAIGRRIQQARERARLTQEELAERIDRSTQFVSTVERGLAGPSLETTIKICDALGVTTDQILRGRAPLPEADALTAVLGEKFASLSLRQLGLISRLGDDLLALIRASEDEGRDPPGQS
;
A
#
# COMPACT_ATOMS: atom_id res chain seq x y z
N MET A 1 -23.26 14.97 -19.21
CA MET A 1 -22.72 14.63 -17.87
C MET A 1 -21.96 13.33 -17.95
N GLN A 2 -20.68 13.37 -17.61
CA GLN A 2 -19.91 12.14 -17.47
C GLN A 2 -20.21 11.51 -16.12
N GLU A 3 -20.71 10.27 -16.14
CA GLU A 3 -20.87 9.51 -14.91
C GLU A 3 -19.48 9.11 -14.39
N LYS A 4 -19.22 9.39 -13.10
CA LYS A 4 -18.01 8.95 -12.45
C LYS A 4 -18.11 7.46 -12.13
N LYS A 5 -17.18 6.67 -12.67
CA LYS A 5 -17.08 5.26 -12.29
C LYS A 5 -16.55 5.14 -10.85
N PRO A 6 -17.17 4.34 -9.97
CA PRO A 6 -16.72 4.20 -8.59
C PRO A 6 -15.23 3.84 -8.45
N LEU A 7 -14.72 2.99 -9.34
CA LEU A 7 -13.32 2.63 -9.35
C LEU A 7 -12.42 3.84 -9.66
N ASN A 8 -12.80 4.66 -10.63
CA ASN A 8 -12.04 5.86 -10.98
C ASN A 8 -12.04 6.89 -9.84
N VAL A 9 -13.16 7.02 -9.14
CA VAL A 9 -13.26 7.90 -7.97
C VAL A 9 -12.31 7.43 -6.86
N ALA A 10 -12.30 6.13 -6.58
CA ALA A 10 -11.43 5.55 -5.56
C ALA A 10 -9.95 5.71 -5.92
N ILE A 11 -9.58 5.41 -7.16
CA ILE A 11 -8.21 5.56 -7.67
C ILE A 11 -7.78 7.02 -7.60
N GLY A 12 -8.62 7.93 -8.07
CA GLY A 12 -8.32 9.37 -8.06
C GLY A 12 -8.07 9.92 -6.66
N ARG A 13 -8.89 9.50 -5.70
CA ARG A 13 -8.70 9.89 -4.29
C ARG A 13 -7.39 9.38 -3.72
N ARG A 14 -7.03 8.13 -4.01
CA ARG A 14 -5.78 7.55 -3.53
C ARG A 14 -4.56 8.23 -4.14
N ILE A 15 -4.64 8.60 -5.41
CA ILE A 15 -3.59 9.37 -6.09
C ILE A 15 -3.45 10.73 -5.41
N GLN A 16 -4.54 11.42 -5.17
CA GLN A 16 -4.53 12.73 -4.49
C GLN A 16 -3.88 12.62 -3.10
N GLN A 17 -4.30 11.64 -2.31
CA GLN A 17 -3.73 11.41 -0.98
C GLN A 17 -2.23 11.11 -1.02
N ALA A 18 -1.81 10.26 -1.95
CA ALA A 18 -0.39 9.93 -2.12
C ALA A 18 0.42 11.14 -2.58
N ARG A 19 -0.15 11.96 -3.47
CA ARG A 19 0.48 13.21 -3.91
C ARG A 19 0.67 14.18 -2.74
N GLU A 20 -0.36 14.36 -1.92
CA GLU A 20 -0.31 15.25 -0.76
C GLU A 20 0.70 14.75 0.29
N ARG A 21 0.79 13.45 0.52
CA ARG A 21 1.81 12.86 1.40
C ARG A 21 3.23 13.10 0.87
N ALA A 22 3.40 13.05 -0.44
CA ALA A 22 4.67 13.34 -1.10
C ALA A 22 4.97 14.85 -1.17
N ARG A 23 4.03 15.70 -0.71
CA ARG A 23 4.14 17.17 -0.72
C ARG A 23 4.32 17.74 -2.12
N LEU A 24 3.66 17.14 -3.10
CA LEU A 24 3.67 17.59 -4.48
C LEU A 24 2.39 18.34 -4.81
N THR A 25 2.50 19.39 -5.61
CA THR A 25 1.34 20.03 -6.23
C THR A 25 0.87 19.18 -7.42
N GLN A 26 -0.34 19.44 -7.91
CA GLN A 26 -0.82 18.81 -9.14
C GLN A 26 0.10 19.12 -10.33
N GLU A 27 0.59 20.36 -10.41
CA GLU A 27 1.52 20.78 -11.44
C GLU A 27 2.84 20.00 -11.39
N GLU A 28 3.40 19.82 -10.20
CA GLU A 28 4.63 19.07 -10.00
C GLU A 28 4.45 17.58 -10.36
N LEU A 29 3.33 16.96 -9.99
CA LEU A 29 3.05 15.60 -10.40
C LEU A 29 2.88 15.49 -11.91
N ALA A 30 2.14 16.42 -12.51
CA ALA A 30 1.93 16.47 -13.96
C ALA A 30 3.25 16.52 -14.72
N GLU A 31 4.18 17.35 -14.26
CA GLU A 31 5.51 17.45 -14.83
C GLU A 31 6.27 16.13 -14.77
N ARG A 32 6.23 15.44 -13.62
CA ARG A 32 6.93 14.17 -13.41
C ARG A 32 6.39 13.03 -14.27
N ILE A 33 5.12 13.04 -14.60
CA ILE A 33 4.49 12.01 -15.43
C ILE A 33 4.33 12.42 -16.89
N ASP A 34 4.86 13.58 -17.26
CA ASP A 34 4.79 14.15 -18.60
C ASP A 34 3.35 14.29 -19.12
N ARG A 35 2.49 14.86 -18.27
CA ARG A 35 1.08 15.13 -18.58
C ARG A 35 0.72 16.53 -18.13
N SER A 36 -0.45 17.00 -18.54
CA SER A 36 -0.94 18.33 -18.14
C SER A 36 -1.48 18.32 -16.71
N THR A 37 -1.46 19.49 -16.08
CA THR A 37 -2.09 19.68 -14.77
C THR A 37 -3.59 19.37 -14.84
N GLN A 38 -4.24 19.72 -15.95
CA GLN A 38 -5.65 19.39 -16.20
C GLN A 38 -5.89 17.89 -16.17
N PHE A 39 -4.98 17.09 -16.72
CA PHE A 39 -5.06 15.64 -16.68
C PHE A 39 -5.03 15.13 -15.24
N VAL A 40 -4.09 15.59 -14.43
CA VAL A 40 -3.98 15.21 -13.01
C VAL A 40 -5.27 15.58 -12.26
N SER A 41 -5.77 16.79 -12.45
CA SER A 41 -7.01 17.24 -11.84
C SER A 41 -8.19 16.33 -12.23
N THR A 42 -8.31 15.99 -13.51
CA THR A 42 -9.37 15.13 -14.03
C THR A 42 -9.32 13.73 -13.41
N VAL A 43 -8.12 13.14 -13.32
CA VAL A 43 -7.94 11.82 -12.71
C VAL A 43 -8.23 11.85 -11.20
N GLU A 44 -7.72 12.85 -10.49
CA GLU A 44 -7.95 12.96 -9.03
C GLU A 44 -9.42 13.15 -8.68
N ARG A 45 -10.18 13.83 -9.55
CA ARG A 45 -11.63 14.00 -9.37
C ARG A 45 -12.45 12.77 -9.78
N GLY A 46 -11.81 11.74 -10.33
CA GLY A 46 -12.48 10.51 -10.73
C GLY A 46 -13.28 10.63 -12.03
N LEU A 47 -13.04 11.66 -12.83
CA LEU A 47 -13.74 11.88 -14.09
C LEU A 47 -13.21 10.99 -15.22
N ALA A 48 -11.97 10.54 -15.10
CA ALA A 48 -11.34 9.60 -16.02
C ALA A 48 -10.34 8.74 -15.26
N GLY A 49 -10.14 7.50 -15.70
CA GLY A 49 -9.10 6.63 -15.16
C GLY A 49 -7.81 6.76 -15.95
N PRO A 50 -6.64 6.68 -15.29
CA PRO A 50 -5.37 6.66 -16.00
C PRO A 50 -5.20 5.34 -16.76
N SER A 51 -4.44 5.36 -17.85
CA SER A 51 -4.00 4.14 -18.52
C SER A 51 -3.05 3.35 -17.59
N LEU A 52 -2.81 2.09 -17.91
CA LEU A 52 -1.87 1.28 -17.14
C LEU A 52 -0.47 1.89 -17.13
N GLU A 53 0.00 2.36 -18.28
CA GLU A 53 1.30 3.02 -18.39
C GLU A 53 1.36 4.29 -17.52
N THR A 54 0.35 5.12 -17.58
CA THR A 54 0.28 6.35 -16.76
C THR A 54 0.19 6.01 -15.27
N THR A 55 -0.54 4.96 -14.91
CA THR A 55 -0.64 4.48 -13.51
C THR A 55 0.75 4.11 -12.98
N ILE A 56 1.55 3.40 -13.77
CA ILE A 56 2.92 3.04 -13.39
C ILE A 56 3.77 4.31 -13.18
N LYS A 57 3.68 5.28 -14.08
CA LYS A 57 4.40 6.55 -13.96
C LYS A 57 4.00 7.32 -12.71
N ILE A 58 2.71 7.35 -12.39
CA ILE A 58 2.20 8.00 -11.17
C ILE A 58 2.76 7.31 -9.94
N CYS A 59 2.71 5.99 -9.88
CA CYS A 59 3.22 5.22 -8.75
C CYS A 59 4.72 5.44 -8.56
N ASP A 60 5.49 5.43 -9.63
CA ASP A 60 6.94 5.69 -9.57
C ASP A 60 7.23 7.13 -9.08
N ALA A 61 6.49 8.10 -9.57
CA ALA A 61 6.66 9.51 -9.17
C ALA A 61 6.31 9.74 -7.69
N LEU A 62 5.34 9.00 -7.16
CA LEU A 62 4.86 9.16 -5.79
C LEU A 62 5.52 8.19 -4.79
N GLY A 63 6.32 7.24 -5.28
CA GLY A 63 6.95 6.24 -4.43
C GLY A 63 5.97 5.27 -3.79
N VAL A 64 4.88 4.95 -4.47
CA VAL A 64 3.84 4.03 -4.00
C VAL A 64 3.71 2.84 -4.95
N THR A 65 3.05 1.78 -4.47
CA THR A 65 2.81 0.59 -5.28
C THR A 65 1.52 0.73 -6.08
N THR A 66 1.43 -0.01 -7.18
CA THR A 66 0.18 -0.08 -7.97
C THR A 66 -0.96 -0.68 -7.13
N ASP A 67 -0.66 -1.64 -6.26
CA ASP A 67 -1.66 -2.25 -5.38
C ASP A 67 -2.26 -1.23 -4.41
N GLN A 68 -1.43 -0.33 -3.89
CA GLN A 68 -1.85 0.75 -3.02
C GLN A 68 -2.82 1.71 -3.72
N ILE A 69 -2.56 2.04 -4.97
CA ILE A 69 -3.41 2.94 -5.78
C ILE A 69 -4.64 2.22 -6.33
N LEU A 70 -4.47 1.03 -6.89
CA LEU A 70 -5.56 0.32 -7.56
C LEU A 70 -6.51 -0.40 -6.60
N ARG A 71 -5.99 -0.95 -5.51
CA ARG A 71 -6.76 -1.73 -4.55
C ARG A 71 -6.87 -1.11 -3.17
N GLY A 72 -6.10 -0.06 -2.90
CA GLY A 72 -6.10 0.59 -1.60
C GLY A 72 -5.41 -0.22 -0.50
N ARG A 73 -4.57 -1.17 -0.86
CA ARG A 73 -3.82 -1.98 0.10
C ARG A 73 -2.51 -1.31 0.46
N ALA A 74 -2.29 -1.10 1.75
CA ALA A 74 -1.00 -0.62 2.22
C ALA A 74 0.08 -1.64 1.87
N PRO A 75 1.28 -1.19 1.42
CA PRO A 75 2.38 -2.11 1.18
C PRO A 75 2.77 -2.77 2.49
N LEU A 76 3.06 -4.07 2.45
CA LEU A 76 3.70 -4.74 3.57
C LEU A 76 5.09 -4.15 3.72
N PRO A 77 5.53 -3.83 4.97
CA PRO A 77 6.91 -3.40 5.17
C PRO A 77 7.84 -4.45 4.60
N GLU A 78 8.85 -4.02 3.86
CA GLU A 78 9.90 -4.94 3.45
C GLU A 78 10.52 -5.58 4.70
N ALA A 79 10.89 -6.85 4.60
CA ALA A 79 11.43 -7.59 5.74
C ALA A 79 12.60 -6.86 6.41
N ASP A 80 13.44 -6.19 5.63
CA ASP A 80 14.59 -5.43 6.14
C ASP A 80 14.14 -4.20 6.95
N ALA A 81 13.12 -3.49 6.49
CA ALA A 81 12.58 -2.34 7.20
C ALA A 81 11.93 -2.77 8.52
N LEU A 82 11.17 -3.87 8.49
CA LEU A 82 10.56 -4.45 9.69
C LEU A 82 11.63 -4.90 10.68
N THR A 83 12.67 -5.57 10.22
CA THR A 83 13.79 -6.02 11.04
C THR A 83 14.50 -4.84 11.69
N ALA A 84 14.72 -3.75 10.96
CA ALA A 84 15.35 -2.53 11.52
C ALA A 84 14.49 -1.91 12.63
N VAL A 85 13.18 -1.77 12.41
CA VAL A 85 12.26 -1.21 13.41
C VAL A 85 12.19 -2.09 14.66
N LEU A 86 12.09 -3.40 14.49
CA LEU A 86 12.08 -4.35 15.62
C LEU A 86 13.42 -4.37 16.33
N GLY A 87 14.54 -4.28 15.59
CA GLY A 87 15.87 -4.21 16.16
C GLY A 87 16.06 -3.00 17.06
N GLU A 88 15.60 -1.83 16.64
CA GLU A 88 15.65 -0.62 17.48
C GLU A 88 14.83 -0.77 18.76
N LYS A 89 13.61 -1.32 18.65
CA LYS A 89 12.73 -1.52 19.81
C LYS A 89 13.31 -2.50 20.83
N PHE A 90 14.03 -3.50 20.37
CA PHE A 90 14.54 -4.58 21.23
C PHE A 90 16.04 -4.51 21.53
N ALA A 91 16.73 -3.49 21.03
CA ALA A 91 18.18 -3.35 21.20
C ALA A 91 18.63 -3.26 22.66
N SER A 92 17.77 -2.76 23.55
CA SER A 92 18.08 -2.59 24.99
C SER A 92 17.73 -3.82 25.83
N LEU A 93 17.19 -4.88 25.24
CA LEU A 93 16.72 -6.04 25.97
C LEU A 93 17.86 -7.03 26.25
N SER A 94 17.81 -7.68 27.41
CA SER A 94 18.74 -8.76 27.74
C SER A 94 18.41 -10.03 26.91
N LEU A 95 19.38 -10.95 26.84
CA LEU A 95 19.19 -12.23 26.16
C LEU A 95 17.98 -13.01 26.70
N ARG A 96 17.77 -12.93 28.03
CA ARG A 96 16.63 -13.57 28.67
C ARG A 96 15.30 -12.97 28.18
N GLN A 97 15.23 -11.63 28.11
CA GLN A 97 14.05 -10.91 27.62
C GLN A 97 13.81 -11.19 26.14
N LEU A 98 14.86 -11.25 25.32
CA LEU A 98 14.77 -11.62 23.90
C LEU A 98 14.26 -13.07 23.74
N GLY A 99 14.66 -13.98 24.63
CA GLY A 99 14.16 -15.35 24.62
C GLY A 99 12.65 -15.44 24.89
N LEU A 100 12.13 -14.59 25.79
CA LEU A 100 10.70 -14.51 26.07
C LEU A 100 9.93 -13.97 24.86
N ILE A 101 10.46 -12.97 24.18
CA ILE A 101 9.85 -12.39 22.98
C ILE A 101 9.85 -13.42 21.84
N SER A 102 10.91 -14.19 21.69
CA SER A 102 10.98 -15.26 20.70
C SER A 102 9.90 -16.32 20.91
N ARG A 103 9.64 -16.72 22.15
CA ARG A 103 8.55 -17.65 22.49
C ARG A 103 7.18 -17.07 22.17
N LEU A 104 6.95 -15.80 22.51
CA LEU A 104 5.70 -15.10 22.15
C LEU A 104 5.51 -15.03 20.63
N GLY A 105 6.59 -14.78 19.91
CA GLY A 105 6.58 -14.75 18.45
C GLY A 105 6.21 -16.12 17.86
N ASP A 106 6.76 -17.20 18.39
CA ASP A 106 6.43 -18.57 17.96
C ASP A 106 4.97 -18.90 18.22
N ASP A 107 4.45 -18.55 19.39
CA ASP A 107 3.04 -18.75 19.75
C ASP A 107 2.11 -17.94 18.85
N LEU A 108 2.48 -16.69 18.55
CA LEU A 108 1.72 -15.84 17.66
C LEU A 108 1.70 -16.37 16.22
N LEU A 109 2.83 -16.85 15.71
CA LEU A 109 2.91 -17.49 14.40
C LEU A 109 2.04 -18.76 14.33
N ALA A 110 2.02 -19.55 15.38
CA ALA A 110 1.18 -20.74 15.47
C ALA A 110 -0.31 -20.36 15.39
N LEU A 111 -0.72 -19.30 16.07
CA LEU A 111 -2.10 -18.78 16.02
C LEU A 111 -2.47 -18.28 14.63
N ILE A 112 -1.59 -17.56 13.98
CA ILE A 112 -1.81 -17.05 12.62
C ILE A 112 -1.98 -18.20 11.63
N ARG A 113 -1.14 -19.23 11.71
CA ARG A 113 -1.22 -20.41 10.86
C ARG A 113 -2.52 -21.20 11.09
N ALA A 114 -2.93 -21.37 12.34
CA ALA A 114 -4.19 -22.01 12.68
C ALA A 114 -5.39 -21.24 12.12
N SER A 115 -5.35 -19.91 12.17
CA SER A 115 -6.39 -19.04 11.60
C SER A 115 -6.47 -19.16 10.07
N GLU A 116 -5.34 -19.30 9.39
CA GLU A 116 -5.31 -19.50 7.94
C GLU A 116 -5.88 -20.87 7.55
N ASP A 117 -5.60 -21.91 8.31
CA ASP A 117 -6.12 -23.25 8.07
C ASP A 117 -7.64 -23.32 8.28
N GLU A 118 -8.19 -22.60 9.26
CA GLU A 118 -9.63 -22.50 9.47
C GLU A 118 -10.35 -21.76 8.35
N GLY A 119 -9.66 -20.83 7.69
CA GLY A 119 -10.20 -20.08 6.56
C GLY A 119 -10.17 -20.82 5.23
N ARG A 120 -9.60 -22.01 5.16
CA ARG A 120 -9.56 -22.82 3.93
C ARG A 120 -10.74 -23.80 3.93
N ASP A 121 -11.48 -23.81 2.82
CA ASP A 121 -12.47 -24.86 2.60
C ASP A 121 -11.77 -26.23 2.58
N PRO A 122 -12.28 -27.22 3.31
CA PRO A 122 -11.68 -28.53 3.28
C PRO A 122 -11.69 -29.11 1.88
N PRO A 123 -10.60 -29.77 1.46
CA PRO A 123 -10.52 -30.36 0.12
C PRO A 123 -11.63 -31.43 -0.03
N GLY A 124 -12.50 -31.27 -1.04
CA GLY A 124 -13.56 -32.16 -1.36
C GLY A 124 -14.98 -31.68 -1.07
N GLN A 125 -15.16 -30.50 -0.53
CA GLN A 125 -16.47 -29.85 -0.48
C GLN A 125 -16.63 -28.97 -1.73
N SER A 126 -17.38 -29.46 -2.66
CA SER A 126 -17.79 -28.70 -3.84
C SER A 126 -18.96 -27.79 -3.51
#